data_6881696b43ec5dec8f0e58c7118eb77c
#
_entry.id   6881696b43ec5dec8f0e58c7118eb77c
#
_cell.length_a   1.000
_cell.length_b   1.000
_cell.length_c   1.000
_cell.angle_alpha   90.00
_cell.angle_beta   90.00
_cell.angle_gamma   90.00
#
_symmetry.space_group_name_H-M   'P 1'
#
loop_
_entity.id
_entity.type
_entity.pdbx_description
1 polymer ?
#
loop_
_entity_poly.entity_id
_entity_poly.type
_entity_poly.pdbx_seq_one_letter_code
_entity_poly.pdbx_strand_id
1 'polypeptide(L)'
;MAAGQMTRRVKRTMHQMRFLALLAGLLCPLVLVMPARAQGKVDIEQISAGSLTAMPKDELAVSGGFYVPAYSSVAMSQGKLRVDFSVTLSVHNASETQALVIRRIAYFDTAGKQVESYLKAPVALKPLATITVVIPTDDVRGGTGANFIVDWAATGEIAEPVVEALMVGGVANAHYAFISQGRPTRTVGKK
;
A
#
# COMPACT_ATOMS: atom_id res chain seq x y z
N MET A 1 -58.87 61.28 -0.93
CA MET A 1 -59.21 59.89 -0.57
C MET A 1 -58.23 58.82 -1.19
N ALA A 2 -56.98 59.13 -1.42
CA ALA A 2 -56.05 58.20 -2.07
C ALA A 2 -54.88 57.72 -1.21
N ALA A 3 -54.64 58.29 -0.04
CA ALA A 3 -53.47 57.91 0.81
C ALA A 3 -53.69 56.71 1.74
N GLY A 4 -54.93 56.31 1.97
CA GLY A 4 -55.24 55.21 2.92
C GLY A 4 -55.22 53.81 2.37
N GLN A 5 -55.23 53.65 1.03
CA GLN A 5 -55.25 52.33 0.40
C GLN A 5 -53.83 51.79 0.13
N MET A 6 -52.84 52.66 0.00
CA MET A 6 -51.48 52.25 -0.32
C MET A 6 -50.71 51.59 0.86
N THR A 7 -50.99 52.05 2.07
CA THR A 7 -50.40 51.54 3.31
C THR A 7 -50.91 50.15 3.73
N ARG A 8 -52.15 49.79 3.35
CA ARG A 8 -52.71 48.46 3.65
C ARG A 8 -52.14 47.35 2.72
N ARG A 9 -51.84 47.69 1.47
CA ARG A 9 -51.29 46.74 0.50
C ARG A 9 -49.81 46.34 0.83
N VAL A 10 -49.02 47.31 1.28
CA VAL A 10 -47.61 47.09 1.65
C VAL A 10 -47.51 46.22 2.93
N LYS A 11 -48.38 46.42 3.92
CA LYS A 11 -48.36 45.57 5.14
C LYS A 11 -48.79 44.13 4.89
N ARG A 12 -49.61 43.82 3.88
CA ARG A 12 -50.06 42.47 3.55
C ARG A 12 -48.99 41.68 2.81
N THR A 13 -48.21 42.35 1.97
CA THR A 13 -47.07 41.73 1.24
C THR A 13 -45.89 41.41 2.17
N MET A 14 -45.62 42.23 3.17
CA MET A 14 -44.56 41.96 4.15
C MET A 14 -44.89 40.79 5.10
N HIS A 15 -46.19 40.55 5.39
CA HIS A 15 -46.58 39.40 6.22
C HIS A 15 -46.47 38.07 5.47
N GLN A 16 -46.77 38.07 4.17
CA GLN A 16 -46.63 36.85 3.34
C GLN A 16 -45.17 36.51 3.06
N MET A 17 -44.27 37.47 2.92
CA MET A 17 -42.84 37.23 2.76
C MET A 17 -42.18 36.68 4.05
N ARG A 18 -42.69 37.00 5.23
CA ARG A 18 -42.17 36.47 6.50
C ARG A 18 -42.58 35.03 6.78
N PHE A 19 -43.70 34.54 6.22
CA PHE A 19 -44.12 33.15 6.36
C PHE A 19 -43.41 32.19 5.38
N LEU A 20 -42.97 32.71 4.21
CA LEU A 20 -42.19 31.88 3.25
C LEU A 20 -40.73 31.69 3.67
N ALA A 21 -40.18 32.60 4.48
CA ALA A 21 -38.76 32.50 4.95
C ALA A 21 -38.58 31.52 6.10
N LEU A 22 -39.65 31.09 6.78
CA LEU A 22 -39.56 30.15 7.92
C LEU A 22 -39.72 28.66 7.52
N LEU A 23 -40.12 28.36 6.28
CA LEU A 23 -40.24 26.96 5.80
C LEU A 23 -39.00 26.46 5.01
N ALA A 24 -38.05 27.36 4.68
CA ALA A 24 -36.82 26.99 3.94
C ALA A 24 -35.66 26.53 4.83
N GLY A 25 -35.85 26.53 6.15
CA GLY A 25 -34.78 26.28 7.13
C GLY A 25 -34.63 24.84 7.61
N LEU A 26 -35.42 23.86 7.12
CA LEU A 26 -35.44 22.52 7.69
C LEU A 26 -35.21 21.40 6.66
N LEU A 27 -34.50 21.69 5.54
CA LEU A 27 -33.88 20.63 4.75
C LEU A 27 -32.39 20.52 5.17
N CYS A 28 -32.18 19.91 6.34
CA CYS A 28 -30.85 19.40 6.70
C CYS A 28 -30.50 18.31 5.68
N PRO A 29 -29.46 18.49 4.84
CA PRO A 29 -29.04 17.41 3.99
C PRO A 29 -28.58 16.30 4.93
N LEU A 30 -29.26 15.17 4.91
CA LEU A 30 -28.80 13.92 5.51
C LEU A 30 -27.54 13.54 4.76
N VAL A 31 -26.39 14.03 5.22
CA VAL A 31 -25.08 13.57 4.75
C VAL A 31 -25.01 12.11 5.16
N LEU A 32 -25.29 11.23 4.21
CA LEU A 32 -24.98 9.82 4.32
C LEU A 32 -23.45 9.74 4.47
N VAL A 33 -22.99 9.72 5.72
CA VAL A 33 -21.62 9.31 6.03
C VAL A 33 -21.53 7.85 5.64
N MET A 34 -21.13 7.60 4.38
CA MET A 34 -20.73 6.26 3.99
C MET A 34 -19.56 5.88 4.89
N PRO A 35 -19.65 4.75 5.62
CA PRO A 35 -18.51 4.27 6.37
C PRO A 35 -17.36 4.12 5.37
N ALA A 36 -16.24 4.80 5.61
CA ALA A 36 -15.00 4.54 4.88
C ALA A 36 -14.75 3.04 5.01
N ARG A 37 -14.89 2.33 3.91
CA ARG A 37 -14.51 0.92 3.85
C ARG A 37 -13.04 0.90 4.18
N ALA A 38 -12.69 0.48 5.39
CA ALA A 38 -11.32 0.09 5.69
C ALA A 38 -10.95 -0.91 4.59
N GLN A 39 -10.00 -0.54 3.72
CA GLN A 39 -9.42 -1.49 2.77
C GLN A 39 -8.90 -2.64 3.62
N GLY A 40 -9.60 -3.76 3.58
CA GLY A 40 -9.20 -4.95 4.31
C GLY A 40 -7.78 -5.28 3.91
N LYS A 41 -6.92 -5.54 4.89
CA LYS A 41 -5.54 -5.97 4.67
C LYS A 41 -5.56 -7.09 3.64
N VAL A 42 -4.98 -6.82 2.48
CA VAL A 42 -4.93 -7.80 1.39
C VAL A 42 -4.09 -8.98 1.88
N ASP A 43 -4.71 -10.16 1.93
CA ASP A 43 -4.03 -11.38 2.34
C ASP A 43 -3.13 -11.86 1.19
N ILE A 44 -1.83 -11.64 1.35
CA ILE A 44 -0.82 -11.99 0.36
C ILE A 44 -0.82 -13.50 0.04
N GLU A 45 -1.16 -14.34 1.03
CA GLU A 45 -1.24 -15.78 0.85
C GLU A 45 -2.39 -16.15 -0.10
N GLN A 46 -3.51 -15.43 -0.02
CA GLN A 46 -4.65 -15.62 -0.91
C GLN A 46 -4.33 -15.22 -2.36
N ILE A 47 -3.68 -14.07 -2.56
CA ILE A 47 -3.30 -13.59 -3.90
C ILE A 47 -2.25 -14.51 -4.52
N SER A 48 -1.34 -15.02 -3.72
CA SER A 48 -0.22 -15.84 -4.17
C SER A 48 -0.52 -17.34 -4.13
N ALA A 49 -1.75 -17.76 -3.86
CA ALA A 49 -2.09 -19.18 -3.66
C ALA A 49 -1.60 -20.10 -4.79
N GLY A 50 -1.62 -19.63 -6.04
CA GLY A 50 -1.09 -20.35 -7.19
C GLY A 50 0.43 -20.60 -7.16
N SER A 51 1.18 -19.74 -6.48
CA SER A 51 2.64 -19.81 -6.32
C SER A 51 3.07 -20.65 -5.12
N LEU A 52 2.16 -20.94 -4.19
CA LEU A 52 2.47 -21.61 -2.94
C LEU A 52 2.42 -23.12 -3.08
N THR A 53 3.21 -23.81 -2.23
CA THR A 53 3.21 -25.26 -2.06
C THR A 53 3.26 -25.62 -0.58
N ALA A 54 3.14 -26.92 -0.27
CA ALA A 54 3.27 -27.40 1.10
C ALA A 54 4.67 -27.08 1.66
N MET A 55 4.73 -26.79 2.96
CA MET A 55 6.01 -26.62 3.66
C MET A 55 6.84 -27.89 3.57
N PRO A 56 8.15 -27.76 3.28
CA PRO A 56 9.07 -28.91 3.38
C PRO A 56 9.01 -29.56 4.74
N LYS A 57 9.13 -30.89 4.78
CA LYS A 57 9.19 -31.66 6.03
C LYS A 57 10.60 -31.75 6.60
N ASP A 58 11.58 -31.60 5.73
CA ASP A 58 13.00 -31.69 6.08
C ASP A 58 13.48 -30.40 6.78
N GLU A 59 14.55 -30.52 7.54
CA GLU A 59 15.17 -29.37 8.23
C GLU A 59 15.62 -28.31 7.22
N LEU A 60 15.38 -27.05 7.53
CA LEU A 60 15.81 -25.92 6.72
C LEU A 60 17.31 -25.64 6.98
N ALA A 61 18.17 -26.23 6.17
CA ALA A 61 19.62 -26.23 6.38
C ALA A 61 20.33 -24.95 5.90
N VAL A 62 19.70 -24.22 4.95
CA VAL A 62 20.23 -22.97 4.40
C VAL A 62 19.24 -21.85 4.65
N SER A 63 19.74 -20.66 4.99
CA SER A 63 18.89 -19.47 5.19
C SER A 63 19.64 -18.19 4.82
N GLY A 64 18.90 -17.18 4.47
CA GLY A 64 19.46 -15.88 4.13
C GLY A 64 18.48 -14.75 4.38
N GLY A 65 18.92 -13.55 4.06
CA GLY A 65 18.09 -12.36 4.15
C GLY A 65 18.49 -11.32 3.11
N PHE A 66 17.53 -10.48 2.74
CA PHE A 66 17.73 -9.35 1.84
C PHE A 66 17.26 -8.05 2.50
N TYR A 67 18.02 -7.00 2.25
CA TYR A 67 17.60 -5.61 2.40
C TYR A 67 17.24 -5.07 1.02
N VAL A 68 16.01 -4.58 0.86
CA VAL A 68 15.52 -4.08 -0.42
C VAL A 68 15.09 -2.62 -0.26
N PRO A 69 15.85 -1.65 -0.79
CA PRO A 69 15.40 -0.26 -0.78
C PRO A 69 14.04 -0.12 -1.46
N ALA A 70 13.18 0.72 -0.88
CA ALA A 70 11.88 1.05 -1.45
C ALA A 70 11.64 2.55 -1.28
N TYR A 71 11.05 3.17 -2.28
CA TYR A 71 10.84 4.61 -2.30
C TYR A 71 9.36 4.87 -2.50
N SER A 72 8.59 5.04 -1.42
CA SER A 72 7.16 5.36 -1.55
C SER A 72 6.91 6.84 -1.86
N SER A 73 7.90 7.72 -1.60
CA SER A 73 7.80 9.14 -1.90
C SER A 73 9.18 9.76 -2.05
N VAL A 74 9.43 10.46 -3.15
CA VAL A 74 10.72 11.09 -3.47
C VAL A 74 10.56 12.60 -3.69
N ALA A 75 11.46 13.38 -3.09
CA ALA A 75 11.53 14.82 -3.31
C ALA A 75 12.21 15.12 -4.64
N MET A 76 11.62 16.02 -5.42
CA MET A 76 12.13 16.54 -6.68
C MET A 76 12.24 18.07 -6.65
N SER A 77 12.83 18.65 -7.68
CA SER A 77 12.93 20.11 -7.84
C SER A 77 13.45 20.81 -6.57
N GLN A 78 14.59 20.33 -6.06
CA GLN A 78 15.21 20.85 -4.82
C GLN A 78 14.30 20.78 -3.60
N GLY A 79 13.47 19.73 -3.52
CA GLY A 79 12.53 19.51 -2.42
C GLY A 79 11.18 20.23 -2.55
N LYS A 80 10.98 21.03 -3.61
CA LYS A 80 9.73 21.78 -3.82
C LYS A 80 8.57 20.91 -4.32
N LEU A 81 8.86 19.74 -4.89
CA LEU A 81 7.89 18.80 -5.41
C LEU A 81 8.16 17.42 -4.81
N ARG A 82 7.10 16.69 -4.50
CA ARG A 82 7.18 15.27 -4.14
C ARG A 82 6.45 14.45 -5.19
N VAL A 83 7.02 13.28 -5.49
CA VAL A 83 6.40 12.26 -6.33
C VAL A 83 6.20 11.02 -5.48
N ASP A 84 4.97 10.55 -5.43
CA ASP A 84 4.60 9.33 -4.71
C ASP A 84 4.55 8.15 -5.67
N PHE A 85 4.99 6.99 -5.20
CA PHE A 85 5.16 5.79 -5.99
C PHE A 85 4.37 4.63 -5.42
N SER A 86 3.72 3.86 -6.28
CA SER A 86 3.38 2.49 -5.97
C SER A 86 4.66 1.67 -5.97
N VAL A 87 4.84 0.84 -4.95
CA VAL A 87 6.01 -0.04 -4.84
C VAL A 87 5.54 -1.48 -4.93
N THR A 88 6.10 -2.26 -5.86
CA THR A 88 5.87 -3.70 -5.95
C THR A 88 7.15 -4.44 -5.59
N LEU A 89 7.18 -5.05 -4.39
CA LEU A 89 8.22 -6.02 -4.04
C LEU A 89 7.92 -7.34 -4.72
N SER A 90 8.92 -7.95 -5.35
CA SER A 90 8.86 -9.31 -5.92
C SER A 90 9.94 -10.18 -5.29
N VAL A 91 9.56 -11.37 -4.84
CA VAL A 91 10.48 -12.40 -4.33
C VAL A 91 10.32 -13.64 -5.20
N HIS A 92 11.36 -13.95 -5.97
CA HIS A 92 11.36 -15.04 -6.92
C HIS A 92 12.14 -16.24 -6.37
N ASN A 93 11.57 -17.41 -6.43
CA ASN A 93 12.33 -18.66 -6.31
C ASN A 93 13.04 -18.94 -7.63
N ALA A 94 14.34 -18.72 -7.68
CA ALA A 94 15.15 -18.95 -8.88
C ALA A 94 15.55 -20.43 -9.08
N SER A 95 15.18 -21.33 -8.15
CA SER A 95 15.42 -22.77 -8.30
C SER A 95 14.40 -23.41 -9.25
N GLU A 96 14.85 -24.27 -10.12
CA GLU A 96 14.01 -25.07 -11.01
C GLU A 96 13.39 -26.29 -10.31
N THR A 97 13.96 -26.71 -9.18
CA THR A 97 13.64 -28.02 -8.59
C THR A 97 13.24 -27.96 -7.13
N GLN A 98 13.67 -26.96 -6.37
CA GLN A 98 13.46 -26.88 -4.92
C GLN A 98 12.47 -25.81 -4.52
N ALA A 99 11.71 -26.07 -3.47
CA ALA A 99 10.87 -25.06 -2.83
C ALA A 99 11.70 -24.05 -2.03
N LEU A 100 11.33 -22.78 -2.11
CA LEU A 100 11.90 -21.68 -1.32
C LEU A 100 10.95 -21.32 -0.19
N VAL A 101 11.41 -21.36 1.05
CA VAL A 101 10.60 -20.92 2.20
C VAL A 101 10.85 -19.44 2.46
N ILE A 102 9.79 -18.63 2.39
CA ILE A 102 9.82 -17.22 2.82
C ILE A 102 9.38 -17.17 4.27
N ARG A 103 10.24 -16.71 5.17
CA ARG A 103 10.02 -16.69 6.62
C ARG A 103 9.48 -15.36 7.10
N ARG A 104 9.84 -14.26 6.41
CA ARG A 104 9.41 -12.91 6.75
C ARG A 104 9.44 -12.01 5.52
N ILE A 105 8.43 -11.16 5.40
CA ILE A 105 8.44 -9.96 4.57
C ILE A 105 7.94 -8.82 5.46
N ALA A 106 8.84 -7.89 5.81
CA ALA A 106 8.53 -6.76 6.66
C ALA A 106 8.94 -5.45 6.00
N TYR A 107 8.07 -4.45 6.08
CA TYR A 107 8.24 -3.11 5.53
C TYR A 107 8.57 -2.11 6.65
N PHE A 108 9.56 -1.27 6.42
CA PHE A 108 10.07 -0.28 7.36
C PHE A 108 10.05 1.12 6.76
N ASP A 109 9.83 2.12 7.59
CA ASP A 109 9.90 3.53 7.20
C ASP A 109 11.35 4.06 7.21
N THR A 110 11.50 5.33 6.81
CA THR A 110 12.77 6.05 6.80
C THR A 110 13.45 6.12 8.17
N ALA A 111 12.71 6.05 9.27
CA ALA A 111 13.23 6.05 10.62
C ALA A 111 13.60 4.65 11.14
N GLY A 112 13.41 3.61 10.33
CA GLY A 112 13.66 2.22 10.70
C GLY A 112 12.54 1.60 11.55
N LYS A 113 11.38 2.25 11.66
CA LYS A 113 10.22 1.70 12.35
C LYS A 113 9.49 0.76 11.41
N GLN A 114 9.12 -0.43 11.91
CA GLN A 114 8.31 -1.37 11.14
C GLN A 114 6.89 -0.80 10.92
N VAL A 115 6.52 -0.67 9.66
CA VAL A 115 5.20 -0.20 9.21
C VAL A 115 4.23 -1.37 9.08
N GLU A 116 4.71 -2.49 8.49
CA GLU A 116 3.85 -3.63 8.16
C GLU A 116 4.63 -4.95 8.18
N SER A 117 3.93 -6.05 8.50
CA SER A 117 4.37 -7.43 8.30
C SER A 117 3.38 -8.14 7.39
N TYR A 118 3.86 -8.74 6.31
CA TYR A 118 2.99 -9.28 5.25
C TYR A 118 2.70 -10.76 5.40
N LEU A 119 3.50 -11.50 6.14
CA LEU A 119 3.27 -12.92 6.39
C LEU A 119 2.81 -13.14 7.82
N LYS A 120 1.78 -13.96 8.01
CA LYS A 120 1.30 -14.45 9.31
C LYS A 120 2.12 -15.63 9.80
N ALA A 121 2.58 -16.45 8.85
CA ALA A 121 3.44 -17.62 9.07
C ALA A 121 4.37 -17.78 7.85
N PRO A 122 5.47 -18.55 7.97
CA PRO A 122 6.29 -18.90 6.82
C PRO A 122 5.49 -19.59 5.71
N VAL A 123 5.78 -19.27 4.46
CA VAL A 123 5.17 -19.89 3.27
C VAL A 123 6.23 -20.47 2.37
N ALA A 124 5.90 -21.52 1.61
CA ALA A 124 6.82 -22.14 0.65
C ALA A 124 6.39 -21.80 -0.78
N LEU A 125 7.31 -21.28 -1.58
CA LEU A 125 7.14 -21.03 -3.01
C LEU A 125 7.54 -22.28 -3.81
N LYS A 126 6.74 -22.61 -4.81
CA LYS A 126 7.11 -23.61 -5.83
C LYS A 126 8.41 -23.21 -6.55
N PRO A 127 9.10 -24.14 -7.19
CA PRO A 127 10.15 -23.82 -8.16
C PRO A 127 9.67 -22.79 -9.19
N LEU A 128 10.52 -21.82 -9.51
CA LEU A 128 10.29 -20.71 -10.44
C LEU A 128 9.07 -19.82 -10.13
N ALA A 129 8.47 -19.97 -8.94
CA ALA A 129 7.31 -19.16 -8.54
C ALA A 129 7.73 -17.84 -7.86
N THR A 130 6.81 -16.89 -7.85
CA THR A 130 7.02 -15.56 -7.28
C THR A 130 5.90 -15.24 -6.30
N ILE A 131 6.25 -14.52 -5.22
CA ILE A 131 5.31 -13.84 -4.34
C ILE A 131 5.54 -12.33 -4.44
N THR A 132 4.45 -11.56 -4.44
CA THR A 132 4.51 -10.09 -4.58
C THR A 132 3.80 -9.38 -3.45
N VAL A 133 4.34 -8.22 -3.06
CA VAL A 133 3.72 -7.27 -2.13
C VAL A 133 3.58 -5.93 -2.82
N VAL A 134 2.41 -5.32 -2.74
CA VAL A 134 2.17 -4.00 -3.32
C VAL A 134 1.92 -2.98 -2.22
N ILE A 135 2.69 -1.88 -2.24
CA ILE A 135 2.42 -0.65 -1.49
C ILE A 135 1.71 0.28 -2.47
N PRO A 136 0.46 0.67 -2.22
CA PRO A 136 -0.24 1.59 -3.10
C PRO A 136 0.36 3.00 -3.06
N THR A 137 0.11 3.79 -4.09
CA THR A 137 0.69 5.14 -4.27
C THR A 137 0.32 6.10 -3.14
N ASP A 138 -0.84 5.93 -2.52
CA ASP A 138 -1.34 6.75 -1.40
C ASP A 138 -0.76 6.32 -0.04
N ASP A 139 -0.06 5.19 0.03
CA ASP A 139 0.67 4.77 1.24
C ASP A 139 2.09 5.33 1.26
N VAL A 140 2.20 6.55 1.71
CA VAL A 140 3.48 7.27 1.83
C VAL A 140 4.17 7.10 3.19
N ARG A 141 3.67 6.20 4.06
CA ARG A 141 4.22 5.97 5.42
C ARG A 141 5.70 5.62 5.43
N GLY A 142 6.18 4.92 4.40
CA GLY A 142 7.60 4.55 4.29
C GLY A 142 8.53 5.71 3.99
N GLY A 143 8.10 6.67 3.17
CA GLY A 143 8.90 7.81 2.75
C GLY A 143 10.03 7.45 1.78
N THR A 144 11.06 8.30 1.71
CA THR A 144 12.20 8.16 0.79
C THR A 144 13.19 7.07 1.21
N GLY A 145 13.32 6.80 2.51
CA GLY A 145 14.26 5.81 3.05
C GLY A 145 13.60 4.49 3.43
N ALA A 146 12.40 4.21 2.92
CA ALA A 146 11.72 2.96 3.19
C ALA A 146 12.49 1.75 2.65
N ASN A 147 12.24 0.60 3.25
CA ASN A 147 12.88 -0.62 2.83
C ASN A 147 12.06 -1.86 3.23
N PHE A 148 12.31 -2.96 2.55
CA PHE A 148 11.86 -4.29 2.97
C PHE A 148 13.02 -5.10 3.55
N ILE A 149 12.69 -5.92 4.55
CA ILE A 149 13.52 -7.04 4.98
C ILE A 149 12.78 -8.33 4.57
N VAL A 150 13.48 -9.17 3.82
CA VAL A 150 13.00 -10.48 3.39
C VAL A 150 13.91 -11.54 3.97
N ASP A 151 13.39 -12.45 4.78
CA ASP A 151 14.12 -13.61 5.28
C ASP A 151 13.61 -14.87 4.58
N TRP A 152 14.54 -15.72 4.15
CA TRP A 152 14.25 -16.94 3.43
C TRP A 152 15.04 -18.15 3.98
N ALA A 153 14.60 -19.35 3.62
CA ALA A 153 15.31 -20.59 3.94
C ALA A 153 15.02 -21.69 2.90
N ALA A 154 15.84 -22.72 2.89
CA ALA A 154 15.68 -23.90 2.05
C ALA A 154 16.21 -25.15 2.79
N THR A 155 15.81 -26.34 2.33
CA THR A 155 16.24 -27.62 2.91
C THR A 155 17.67 -28.00 2.54
N GLY A 156 18.22 -27.39 1.52
CA GLY A 156 19.59 -27.64 1.04
C GLY A 156 20.10 -26.51 0.16
N GLU A 157 21.19 -26.76 -0.54
CA GLU A 157 21.75 -25.81 -1.50
C GLU A 157 20.74 -25.46 -2.57
N ILE A 158 20.49 -24.17 -2.79
CA ILE A 158 19.49 -23.62 -3.70
C ILE A 158 20.05 -22.39 -4.40
N ALA A 159 19.60 -22.11 -5.62
CA ALA A 159 19.87 -20.83 -6.27
C ALA A 159 19.38 -19.69 -5.37
N GLU A 160 20.22 -18.67 -5.18
CA GLU A 160 19.84 -17.50 -4.37
C GLU A 160 18.56 -16.86 -4.94
N PRO A 161 17.57 -16.53 -4.08
CA PRO A 161 16.35 -15.88 -4.56
C PRO A 161 16.66 -14.55 -5.23
N VAL A 162 15.89 -14.19 -6.25
CA VAL A 162 15.91 -12.84 -6.81
C VAL A 162 14.87 -12.00 -6.09
N VAL A 163 15.32 -10.90 -5.49
CA VAL A 163 14.45 -10.03 -4.71
C VAL A 163 14.64 -8.60 -5.19
N GLU A 164 13.53 -7.96 -5.61
CA GLU A 164 13.58 -6.62 -6.16
C GLU A 164 12.30 -5.84 -5.84
N ALA A 165 12.39 -4.51 -5.86
CA ALA A 165 11.26 -3.61 -5.74
C ALA A 165 11.16 -2.72 -6.97
N LEU A 166 10.01 -2.74 -7.64
CA LEU A 166 9.65 -1.85 -8.74
C LEU A 166 8.85 -0.67 -8.19
N MET A 167 9.32 0.54 -8.43
CA MET A 167 8.61 1.79 -8.15
C MET A 167 8.01 2.34 -9.44
N VAL A 168 6.69 2.65 -9.41
CA VAL A 168 5.97 3.27 -10.53
C VAL A 168 5.15 4.44 -10.00
N GLY A 169 5.31 5.61 -10.60
CA GLY A 169 4.58 6.82 -10.20
C GLY A 169 4.60 7.89 -11.29
N GLY A 170 3.98 9.03 -11.01
CA GLY A 170 3.95 10.12 -11.97
C GLY A 170 3.45 11.43 -11.38
N VAL A 171 3.76 12.53 -12.09
CA VAL A 171 3.27 13.88 -11.79
C VAL A 171 2.85 14.51 -13.10
N ALA A 172 1.62 15.03 -13.16
CA ALA A 172 1.02 15.55 -14.39
C ALA A 172 1.12 14.51 -15.53
N ASN A 173 1.77 14.88 -16.63
CA ASN A 173 1.97 14.01 -17.80
C ASN A 173 3.30 13.23 -17.78
N ALA A 174 4.11 13.36 -16.72
CA ALA A 174 5.38 12.65 -16.59
C ALA A 174 5.20 11.39 -15.76
N HIS A 175 5.71 10.25 -16.26
CA HIS A 175 5.71 8.97 -15.60
C HIS A 175 7.13 8.52 -15.31
N TYR A 176 7.32 7.88 -14.17
CA TYR A 176 8.61 7.39 -13.69
C TYR A 176 8.46 5.93 -13.29
N ALA A 177 9.44 5.13 -13.67
CA ALA A 177 9.58 3.75 -13.20
C ALA A 177 11.06 3.43 -13.00
N PHE A 178 11.38 2.76 -11.90
CA PHE A 178 12.72 2.28 -11.62
C PHE A 178 12.69 1.08 -10.67
N ILE A 179 13.79 0.32 -10.64
CA ILE A 179 13.92 -0.90 -9.85
C ILE A 179 15.04 -0.72 -8.83
N SER A 180 14.81 -1.21 -7.62
CA SER A 180 15.82 -1.44 -6.59
C SER A 180 16.06 -2.92 -6.43
N GLN A 181 17.32 -3.33 -6.60
CA GLN A 181 17.74 -4.71 -6.36
C GLN A 181 17.93 -4.96 -4.85
N GLY A 182 17.45 -6.11 -4.38
CA GLY A 182 17.72 -6.59 -3.04
C GLY A 182 19.20 -6.88 -2.83
N ARG A 183 19.73 -6.49 -1.68
CA ARG A 183 21.11 -6.79 -1.29
C ARG A 183 21.12 -7.87 -0.22
N PRO A 184 21.82 -8.99 -0.42
CA PRO A 184 21.98 -10.01 0.62
C PRO A 184 22.57 -9.38 1.89
N THR A 185 21.95 -9.65 3.03
CA THR A 185 22.45 -9.19 4.34
C THR A 185 23.19 -10.29 5.08
N ARG A 186 22.78 -11.53 4.84
CA ARG A 186 23.41 -12.73 5.42
C ARG A 186 23.03 -13.95 4.59
N THR A 187 23.92 -14.92 4.55
CA THR A 187 23.64 -16.28 4.12
C THR A 187 24.29 -17.22 5.11
N VAL A 188 23.52 -18.13 5.69
CA VAL A 188 24.00 -19.15 6.61
C VAL A 188 23.62 -20.50 6.02
N GLY A 189 24.61 -21.37 5.79
CA GLY A 189 24.43 -22.72 5.32
C GLY A 189 25.43 -23.65 5.97
N LYS A 190 25.06 -24.91 6.13
CA LYS A 190 26.06 -25.97 6.41
C LYS A 190 26.92 -26.08 5.16
N LYS A 191 28.23 -25.84 5.30
CA LYS A 191 29.24 -26.26 4.32
C LYS A 191 29.31 -27.76 4.30
#